data_8187b74ef4885d114d27f59a126309a3
#
_entry.id   8187b74ef4885d114d27f59a126309a3
#
_cell.length_a   1.000
_cell.length_b   1.000
_cell.length_c   1.000
_cell.angle_alpha   90.00
_cell.angle_beta   90.00
_cell.angle_gamma   90.00
#
_symmetry.space_group_name_H-M   'P 1'
#
loop_
_entity.id
_entity.type
_entity.pdbx_description
1 polymer ?
#
loop_
_entity_poly.entity_id
_entity_poly.type
_entity_poly.pdbx_seq_one_letter_code
_entity_poly.pdbx_strand_id
1 'polypeptide(L)'
;MKHSLKFRTAQILDIQKFINLINSAYRQQQENSWTSEIEIVTGARINAEQLAQMLADDHFKLFVVEHAEEIVGCIGLTFNPIQVEIGTFCIAPKMQNHGVGKKVLDFVEHYVRDQMLPIHPNLTHFVMWVLSVRHELIAYYERRGYQSTGHIDDYPLSANVGIPIVGLHLVEMKKSIADRI
;
A
#
# COMPACT_ATOMS: atom_id res chain seq x y z
N MET A 1 -2.69 -21.13 -19.83
CA MET A 1 -2.60 -21.41 -18.38
C MET A 1 -2.89 -20.13 -17.62
N LYS A 2 -3.86 -20.13 -16.68
CA LYS A 2 -4.06 -18.97 -15.80
C LYS A 2 -2.89 -18.91 -14.82
N HIS A 3 -1.94 -18.02 -15.06
CA HIS A 3 -0.87 -17.79 -14.08
C HIS A 3 -1.49 -17.23 -12.79
N SER A 4 -1.26 -17.91 -11.68
CA SER A 4 -1.68 -17.45 -10.35
C SER A 4 -0.77 -16.34 -9.86
N LEU A 5 -1.28 -15.45 -9.00
CA LEU A 5 -0.43 -14.50 -8.28
C LEU A 5 0.44 -15.28 -7.29
N LYS A 6 1.71 -14.91 -7.21
CA LYS A 6 2.65 -15.38 -6.18
C LYS A 6 3.00 -14.23 -5.27
N PHE A 7 3.17 -14.52 -3.99
CA PHE A 7 3.54 -13.55 -2.97
C PHE A 7 4.84 -13.96 -2.30
N ARG A 8 5.75 -13.04 -2.13
CA ARG A 8 6.98 -13.22 -1.36
C ARG A 8 7.39 -11.93 -0.68
N THR A 9 8.25 -12.02 0.30
CA THR A 9 8.87 -10.84 0.91
C THR A 9 9.88 -10.22 -0.08
N ALA A 10 9.94 -8.88 -0.09
CA ALA A 10 10.91 -8.13 -0.88
C ALA A 10 12.34 -8.33 -0.38
N GLN A 11 13.28 -8.25 -1.29
CA GLN A 11 14.73 -8.32 -1.04
C GLN A 11 15.41 -7.03 -1.51
N ILE A 12 16.59 -6.75 -1.01
CA ILE A 12 17.39 -5.58 -1.42
C ILE A 12 17.61 -5.54 -2.94
N LEU A 13 17.77 -6.69 -3.57
CA LEU A 13 17.94 -6.80 -5.02
C LEU A 13 16.71 -6.39 -5.83
N ASP A 14 15.55 -6.30 -5.20
CA ASP A 14 14.32 -5.85 -5.86
C ASP A 14 14.18 -4.32 -5.90
N ILE A 15 14.98 -3.56 -5.17
CA ILE A 15 14.82 -2.10 -4.97
C ILE A 15 14.61 -1.37 -6.28
N GLN A 16 15.46 -1.58 -7.29
CA GLN A 16 15.35 -0.86 -8.55
C GLN A 16 14.03 -1.16 -9.29
N LYS A 17 13.57 -2.40 -9.24
CA LYS A 17 12.28 -2.80 -9.84
C LYS A 17 11.11 -2.14 -9.13
N PHE A 18 11.18 -2.05 -7.78
CA PHE A 18 10.13 -1.39 -7.00
C PHE A 18 10.07 0.12 -7.22
N ILE A 19 11.22 0.79 -7.28
CA ILE A 19 11.23 2.23 -7.58
C ILE A 19 10.51 2.51 -8.89
N ASN A 20 10.83 1.74 -9.92
CA ASN A 20 10.20 1.88 -11.23
C ASN A 20 8.69 1.61 -11.15
N LEU A 21 8.29 0.51 -10.50
CA LEU A 21 6.89 0.12 -10.33
C LEU A 21 6.10 1.19 -9.54
N ILE A 22 6.60 1.58 -8.36
CA ILE A 22 5.91 2.51 -7.46
C ILE A 22 5.80 3.89 -8.13
N ASN A 23 6.90 4.44 -8.64
CA ASN A 23 6.84 5.75 -9.29
C ASN A 23 5.99 5.72 -10.57
N SER A 24 6.00 4.64 -11.35
CA SER A 24 5.12 4.54 -12.51
C SER A 24 3.64 4.46 -12.12
N ALA A 25 3.32 3.71 -11.08
CA ALA A 25 1.93 3.57 -10.62
C ALA A 25 1.35 4.88 -10.06
N TYR A 26 2.16 5.67 -9.34
CA TYR A 26 1.71 6.88 -8.66
C TYR A 26 1.96 8.17 -9.45
N ARG A 27 2.99 8.25 -10.30
CA ARG A 27 3.50 9.49 -10.88
C ARG A 27 3.51 9.54 -12.41
N GLN A 28 3.03 8.49 -13.08
CA GLN A 28 2.91 8.50 -14.54
C GLN A 28 1.44 8.58 -14.96
N GLN A 29 1.21 9.38 -16.01
CA GLN A 29 -0.07 9.42 -16.67
C GLN A 29 -0.18 8.17 -17.55
N GLN A 30 -0.89 7.17 -17.07
CA GLN A 30 -1.25 6.01 -17.88
C GLN A 30 -2.77 5.92 -17.95
N GLU A 31 -3.28 5.68 -19.14
CA GLU A 31 -4.72 5.45 -19.33
C GLU A 31 -5.17 4.35 -18.38
N ASN A 32 -6.21 4.65 -17.60
CA ASN A 32 -6.80 3.74 -16.60
C ASN A 32 -5.95 3.44 -15.33
N SER A 33 -4.93 4.22 -15.02
CA SER A 33 -4.21 4.05 -13.75
C SER A 33 -5.03 4.55 -12.55
N TRP A 34 -5.55 3.61 -11.78
CA TRP A 34 -6.36 3.88 -10.58
C TRP A 34 -5.56 4.50 -9.41
N THR A 35 -4.25 4.34 -9.42
CA THR A 35 -3.36 4.82 -8.35
C THR A 35 -2.62 6.10 -8.73
N SER A 36 -2.80 6.62 -9.94
CA SER A 36 -2.11 7.83 -10.37
C SER A 36 -2.51 9.04 -9.53
N GLU A 37 -1.50 9.77 -9.06
CA GLU A 37 -1.62 11.01 -8.29
C GLU A 37 -1.01 12.20 -9.03
N ILE A 38 -0.74 12.08 -10.32
CA ILE A 38 0.02 13.08 -11.10
C ILE A 38 -0.64 14.46 -11.10
N GLU A 39 -1.97 14.51 -10.98
CA GLU A 39 -2.74 15.76 -10.94
C GLU A 39 -2.86 16.37 -9.54
N ILE A 40 -2.38 15.67 -8.50
CA ILE A 40 -2.53 16.09 -7.10
C ILE A 40 -1.21 16.16 -6.33
N VAL A 41 -0.18 15.39 -6.74
CA VAL A 41 1.14 15.39 -6.11
C VAL A 41 2.23 15.34 -7.18
N THR A 42 3.19 16.26 -7.13
CA THR A 42 4.36 16.28 -8.02
C THR A 42 5.59 15.67 -7.35
N GLY A 43 6.60 15.29 -8.14
CA GLY A 43 7.85 14.69 -7.66
C GLY A 43 7.76 13.18 -7.48
N ALA A 44 8.89 12.54 -7.19
CA ALA A 44 8.96 11.08 -6.98
C ALA A 44 8.18 10.65 -5.74
N ARG A 45 7.56 9.46 -5.80
CA ARG A 45 6.89 8.86 -4.63
C ARG A 45 7.90 8.21 -3.67
N ILE A 46 8.99 7.68 -4.22
CA ILE A 46 10.04 6.99 -3.45
C ILE A 46 11.36 6.99 -4.22
N ASN A 47 12.47 6.95 -3.49
CA ASN A 47 13.81 6.76 -4.04
C ASN A 47 14.50 5.50 -3.44
N ALA A 48 15.70 5.18 -3.94
CA ALA A 48 16.43 3.98 -3.54
C ALA A 48 16.84 3.98 -2.06
N GLU A 49 17.26 5.13 -1.55
CA GLU A 49 17.69 5.28 -0.16
C GLU A 49 16.51 5.10 0.79
N GLN A 50 15.39 5.76 0.52
CA GLN A 50 14.16 5.62 1.31
C GLN A 50 13.71 4.16 1.35
N LEU A 51 13.66 3.48 0.20
CA LEU A 51 13.23 2.08 0.15
C LEU A 51 14.21 1.15 0.86
N ALA A 52 15.53 1.40 0.75
CA ALA A 52 16.53 0.62 1.46
C ALA A 52 16.40 0.80 2.98
N GLN A 53 16.17 2.02 3.46
CA GLN A 53 15.92 2.31 4.88
C GLN A 53 14.66 1.61 5.38
N MET A 54 13.56 1.65 4.61
CA MET A 54 12.33 0.94 4.95
C MET A 54 12.54 -0.57 5.05
N LEU A 55 13.28 -1.17 4.10
CA LEU A 55 13.56 -2.62 4.10
C LEU A 55 14.51 -3.04 5.23
N ALA A 56 15.29 -2.12 5.79
CA ALA A 56 16.17 -2.35 6.94
C ALA A 56 15.45 -2.22 8.29
N ASP A 57 14.22 -1.70 8.31
CA ASP A 57 13.42 -1.57 9.52
C ASP A 57 12.75 -2.91 9.86
N ASP A 58 13.05 -3.46 11.04
CA ASP A 58 12.47 -4.72 11.54
C ASP A 58 10.95 -4.66 11.73
N HIS A 59 10.38 -3.46 11.86
CA HIS A 59 8.94 -3.24 11.97
C HIS A 59 8.24 -3.13 10.61
N PHE A 60 8.99 -3.06 9.52
CA PHE A 60 8.45 -2.96 8.17
C PHE A 60 8.61 -4.24 7.37
N LYS A 61 7.58 -4.63 6.66
CA LYS A 61 7.61 -5.77 5.74
C LYS A 61 6.97 -5.40 4.41
N LEU A 62 7.71 -5.50 3.33
CA LEU A 62 7.22 -5.29 1.97
C LEU A 62 6.97 -6.64 1.30
N PHE A 63 5.75 -6.87 0.83
CA PHE A 63 5.41 -8.01 0.00
C PHE A 63 5.45 -7.65 -1.48
N VAL A 64 6.01 -8.56 -2.24
CA VAL A 64 6.07 -8.56 -3.70
C VAL A 64 4.88 -9.36 -4.23
N VAL A 65 4.24 -8.84 -5.26
CA VAL A 65 3.21 -9.54 -6.02
C VAL A 65 3.78 -9.86 -7.41
N GLU A 66 3.88 -11.13 -7.72
CA GLU A 66 4.39 -11.62 -9.01
C GLU A 66 3.30 -12.30 -9.82
N HIS A 67 3.34 -12.09 -11.12
CA HIS A 67 2.51 -12.77 -12.12
C HIS A 67 3.37 -13.08 -13.33
N ALA A 68 3.42 -14.36 -13.76
CA ALA A 68 4.23 -14.81 -14.89
C ALA A 68 5.71 -14.35 -14.79
N GLU A 69 6.31 -14.46 -13.59
CA GLU A 69 7.71 -14.09 -13.28
C GLU A 69 8.00 -12.58 -13.31
N GLU A 70 6.99 -11.75 -13.55
CA GLU A 70 7.10 -10.30 -13.46
C GLU A 70 6.56 -9.77 -12.12
N ILE A 71 7.23 -8.76 -11.55
CA ILE A 71 6.70 -8.01 -10.41
C ILE A 71 5.57 -7.11 -10.92
N VAL A 72 4.37 -7.34 -10.43
CA VAL A 72 3.15 -6.63 -10.86
C VAL A 72 2.50 -5.81 -9.75
N GLY A 73 3.05 -5.84 -8.55
CA GLY A 73 2.56 -5.05 -7.44
C GLY A 73 3.40 -5.22 -6.18
N CYS A 74 3.13 -4.38 -5.20
CA CYS A 74 3.67 -4.51 -3.85
C CYS A 74 2.69 -3.94 -2.82
N ILE A 75 2.88 -4.36 -1.58
CA ILE A 75 2.14 -3.85 -0.43
C ILE A 75 3.04 -3.92 0.82
N GLY A 76 3.13 -2.81 1.55
CA GLY A 76 3.92 -2.69 2.78
C GLY A 76 3.06 -2.80 4.02
N LEU A 77 3.61 -3.42 5.05
CA LEU A 77 3.05 -3.48 6.40
C LEU A 77 4.05 -2.89 7.39
N THR A 78 3.62 -1.91 8.18
CA THR A 78 4.38 -1.41 9.32
C THR A 78 3.69 -1.88 10.60
N PHE A 79 4.43 -2.60 11.44
CA PHE A 79 3.92 -3.17 12.68
C PHE A 79 4.16 -2.20 13.84
N ASN A 80 3.09 -1.66 14.38
CA ASN A 80 3.06 -0.88 15.61
C ASN A 80 2.57 -1.77 16.78
N PRO A 81 2.70 -1.37 18.06
CA PRO A 81 2.37 -2.24 19.20
C PRO A 81 0.94 -2.80 19.20
N ILE A 82 -0.03 -2.08 18.63
CA ILE A 82 -1.46 -2.44 18.66
C ILE A 82 -2.14 -2.43 17.29
N GLN A 83 -1.43 -2.04 16.24
CA GLN A 83 -2.01 -1.92 14.88
C GLN A 83 -0.98 -2.22 13.81
N VAL A 84 -1.48 -2.58 12.64
CA VAL A 84 -0.68 -2.78 11.42
C VAL A 84 -1.07 -1.72 10.41
N GLU A 85 -0.13 -0.85 10.06
CA GLU A 85 -0.33 0.13 8.99
C GLU A 85 -0.05 -0.52 7.64
N ILE A 86 -1.01 -0.39 6.73
CA ILE A 86 -0.90 -0.82 5.33
C ILE A 86 -0.52 0.39 4.50
N GLY A 87 0.62 0.33 3.85
CA GLY A 87 1.13 1.39 2.98
C GLY A 87 1.85 0.84 1.76
N THR A 88 2.44 1.74 0.98
CA THR A 88 3.21 1.37 -0.23
C THR A 88 2.47 0.35 -1.11
N PHE A 89 1.14 0.53 -1.21
CA PHE A 89 0.26 -0.40 -1.91
C PHE A 89 0.07 0.06 -3.35
N CYS A 90 0.67 -0.66 -4.28
CA CYS A 90 0.47 -0.38 -5.71
C CYS A 90 0.35 -1.66 -6.53
N ILE A 91 -0.38 -1.55 -7.64
CA ILE A 91 -0.51 -2.58 -8.67
C ILE A 91 -0.15 -1.94 -10.00
N ALA A 92 0.68 -2.64 -10.79
CA ALA A 92 1.06 -2.20 -12.12
C ALA A 92 -0.18 -1.84 -12.94
N PRO A 93 -0.24 -0.69 -13.63
CA PRO A 93 -1.43 -0.23 -14.34
C PRO A 93 -2.05 -1.29 -15.25
N LYS A 94 -1.22 -2.07 -15.97
CA LYS A 94 -1.67 -3.18 -16.83
C LYS A 94 -2.42 -4.30 -16.09
N MET A 95 -2.30 -4.38 -14.76
CA MET A 95 -2.92 -5.42 -13.93
C MET A 95 -4.08 -4.88 -13.08
N GLN A 96 -4.37 -3.59 -13.17
CA GLN A 96 -5.50 -2.98 -12.48
C GLN A 96 -6.84 -3.40 -13.13
N ASN A 97 -7.94 -3.17 -12.44
CA ASN A 97 -9.30 -3.53 -12.87
C ASN A 97 -9.56 -5.04 -13.07
N HIS A 98 -8.61 -5.92 -12.70
CA HIS A 98 -8.75 -7.39 -12.77
C HIS A 98 -8.91 -8.03 -11.38
N GLY A 99 -9.25 -7.25 -10.36
CA GLY A 99 -9.41 -7.73 -9.00
C GLY A 99 -8.10 -8.07 -8.27
N VAL A 100 -6.94 -7.75 -8.87
CA VAL A 100 -5.61 -8.03 -8.28
C VAL A 100 -5.45 -7.30 -6.96
N GLY A 101 -5.79 -6.01 -6.89
CA GLY A 101 -5.70 -5.23 -5.66
C GLY A 101 -6.49 -5.84 -4.49
N LYS A 102 -7.70 -6.37 -4.77
CA LYS A 102 -8.47 -7.10 -3.75
C LYS A 102 -7.70 -8.33 -3.24
N LYS A 103 -7.18 -9.15 -4.13
CA LYS A 103 -6.44 -10.38 -3.75
C LYS A 103 -5.18 -10.06 -2.94
N VAL A 104 -4.51 -8.95 -3.25
CA VAL A 104 -3.31 -8.50 -2.52
C VAL A 104 -3.68 -8.04 -1.11
N LEU A 105 -4.76 -7.27 -0.97
CA LEU A 105 -5.25 -6.84 0.34
C LEU A 105 -5.73 -8.03 1.17
N ASP A 106 -6.52 -8.94 0.59
CA ASP A 106 -6.96 -10.16 1.24
C ASP A 106 -5.75 -11.01 1.72
N PHE A 107 -4.70 -11.11 0.91
CA PHE A 107 -3.48 -11.86 1.27
C PHE A 107 -2.81 -11.29 2.52
N VAL A 108 -2.57 -9.98 2.59
CA VAL A 108 -1.88 -9.39 3.76
C VAL A 108 -2.75 -9.42 5.01
N GLU A 109 -4.07 -9.27 4.88
CA GLU A 109 -4.99 -9.42 5.99
C GLU A 109 -4.97 -10.85 6.56
N HIS A 110 -4.96 -11.89 5.71
CA HIS A 110 -4.80 -13.27 6.12
C HIS A 110 -3.41 -13.50 6.74
N TYR A 111 -2.35 -13.00 6.12
CA TYR A 111 -1.00 -13.10 6.66
C TYR A 111 -0.91 -12.55 8.09
N VAL A 112 -1.49 -11.37 8.35
CA VAL A 112 -1.47 -10.78 9.69
C VAL A 112 -2.27 -11.65 10.68
N ARG A 113 -3.47 -12.11 10.30
CA ARG A 113 -4.30 -12.94 11.18
C ARG A 113 -3.64 -14.29 11.50
N ASP A 114 -3.07 -14.94 10.49
CA ASP A 114 -2.62 -16.33 10.61
C ASP A 114 -1.19 -16.43 11.10
N GLN A 115 -0.31 -15.48 10.76
CA GLN A 115 1.11 -15.55 11.04
C GLN A 115 1.57 -14.55 12.10
N MET A 116 0.97 -13.35 12.13
CA MET A 116 1.47 -12.27 13.00
C MET A 116 0.68 -12.17 14.30
N LEU A 117 -0.64 -12.33 14.28
CA LEU A 117 -1.47 -12.25 15.48
C LEU A 117 -1.09 -13.28 16.56
N PRO A 118 -0.68 -14.52 16.25
CA PRO A 118 -0.22 -15.49 17.27
C PRO A 118 1.05 -15.04 18.02
N ILE A 119 1.91 -14.22 17.38
CA ILE A 119 3.16 -13.73 18.00
C ILE A 119 3.05 -12.28 18.48
N HIS A 120 2.04 -11.54 18.01
CA HIS A 120 1.71 -10.16 18.39
C HIS A 120 0.23 -10.07 18.79
N PRO A 121 -0.17 -10.66 19.94
CA PRO A 121 -1.59 -10.79 20.30
C PRO A 121 -2.29 -9.47 20.62
N ASN A 122 -1.54 -8.39 20.78
CA ASN A 122 -2.07 -7.04 21.03
C ASN A 122 -2.52 -6.30 19.76
N LEU A 123 -2.27 -6.84 18.58
CA LEU A 123 -2.72 -6.23 17.33
C LEU A 123 -4.25 -6.28 17.24
N THR A 124 -4.86 -5.12 17.00
CA THR A 124 -6.31 -4.96 17.00
C THR A 124 -6.86 -4.47 15.65
N HIS A 125 -6.11 -3.63 14.93
CA HIS A 125 -6.60 -2.98 13.72
C HIS A 125 -5.58 -2.98 12.59
N PHE A 126 -6.09 -3.08 11.37
CA PHE A 126 -5.44 -2.56 10.18
C PHE A 126 -5.72 -1.06 10.07
N VAL A 127 -4.71 -0.30 9.69
CA VAL A 127 -4.79 1.15 9.49
C VAL A 127 -4.24 1.51 8.13
N MET A 128 -4.83 2.47 7.46
CA MET A 128 -4.26 3.07 6.26
C MET A 128 -4.58 4.56 6.20
N TRP A 129 -3.70 5.29 5.52
CA TRP A 129 -3.82 6.71 5.31
C TRP A 129 -4.10 6.98 3.83
N VAL A 130 -5.19 7.64 3.56
CA VAL A 130 -5.66 7.91 2.19
C VAL A 130 -5.73 9.41 1.97
N LEU A 131 -5.26 9.89 0.80
CA LEU A 131 -5.40 11.30 0.45
C LEU A 131 -6.87 11.70 0.39
N SER A 132 -7.24 12.78 1.07
CA SER A 132 -8.63 13.24 1.25
C SER A 132 -9.37 13.48 -0.07
N VAL A 133 -8.65 13.84 -1.12
CA VAL A 133 -9.20 14.09 -2.46
C VAL A 133 -9.43 12.82 -3.29
N ARG A 134 -9.01 11.65 -2.78
CA ARG A 134 -9.15 10.35 -3.45
C ARG A 134 -10.44 9.63 -3.00
N HIS A 135 -11.57 10.27 -3.25
CA HIS A 135 -12.88 9.75 -2.83
C HIS A 135 -13.19 8.34 -3.36
N GLU A 136 -12.75 8.05 -4.59
CA GLU A 136 -12.91 6.73 -5.21
C GLU A 136 -12.10 5.65 -4.50
N LEU A 137 -10.92 6.01 -3.96
CA LEU A 137 -10.07 5.10 -3.21
C LEU A 137 -10.61 4.88 -1.79
N ILE A 138 -11.11 5.94 -1.15
CA ILE A 138 -11.81 5.84 0.15
C ILE A 138 -13.00 4.88 0.00
N ALA A 139 -13.87 5.11 -1.00
CA ALA A 139 -15.00 4.22 -1.27
C ALA A 139 -14.57 2.78 -1.61
N TYR A 140 -13.41 2.60 -2.26
CA TYR A 140 -12.86 1.27 -2.50
C TYR A 140 -12.52 0.54 -1.21
N TYR A 141 -11.91 1.21 -0.22
CA TYR A 141 -11.58 0.63 1.07
C TYR A 141 -12.81 0.43 1.96
N GLU A 142 -13.79 1.34 1.93
CA GLU A 142 -15.06 1.18 2.64
C GLU A 142 -15.77 -0.12 2.23
N ARG A 143 -15.82 -0.42 0.93
CA ARG A 143 -16.36 -1.69 0.42
C ARG A 143 -15.60 -2.94 0.90
N ARG A 144 -14.44 -2.77 1.54
CA ARG A 144 -13.61 -3.84 2.12
C ARG A 144 -13.62 -3.85 3.64
N GLY A 145 -14.54 -3.09 4.22
CA GLY A 145 -14.76 -3.04 5.66
C GLY A 145 -13.87 -2.06 6.42
N TYR A 146 -13.07 -1.23 5.72
CA TYR A 146 -12.39 -0.11 6.36
C TYR A 146 -13.38 1.03 6.58
N GLN A 147 -13.24 1.72 7.70
CA GLN A 147 -14.07 2.85 8.07
C GLN A 147 -13.19 4.06 8.38
N SER A 148 -13.61 5.24 7.92
CA SER A 148 -12.98 6.49 8.32
C SER A 148 -13.18 6.68 9.83
N THR A 149 -12.10 6.99 10.53
CA THR A 149 -12.14 7.26 11.98
C THR A 149 -12.49 8.71 12.29
N GLY A 150 -12.47 9.58 11.29
CA GLY A 150 -12.55 11.02 11.46
C GLY A 150 -11.20 11.66 11.83
N HIS A 151 -10.17 10.86 12.09
CA HIS A 151 -8.82 11.39 12.31
C HIS A 151 -8.19 11.80 10.96
N ILE A 152 -7.61 12.98 10.94
CA ILE A 152 -6.91 13.53 9.78
C ILE A 152 -5.49 13.91 10.18
N ASP A 153 -4.56 13.86 9.23
CA ASP A 153 -3.17 14.29 9.42
C ASP A 153 -2.71 15.11 8.21
N ASP A 154 -1.71 15.92 8.40
CA ASP A 154 -1.12 16.71 7.33
C ASP A 154 -0.35 15.81 6.35
N TYR A 155 -0.25 16.27 5.10
CA TYR A 155 0.59 15.57 4.13
C TYR A 155 2.06 15.60 4.59
N PRO A 156 2.77 14.44 4.59
CA PRO A 156 4.09 14.31 5.20
C PRO A 156 5.22 14.89 4.31
N LEU A 157 5.29 16.21 4.18
CA LEU A 157 6.30 16.89 3.36
C LEU A 157 7.74 16.50 3.74
N SER A 158 8.01 16.28 5.03
CA SER A 158 9.32 15.86 5.53
C SER A 158 9.74 14.46 5.07
N ALA A 159 8.80 13.62 4.65
CA ALA A 159 9.09 12.28 4.17
C ALA A 159 9.60 12.24 2.71
N ASN A 160 9.67 13.39 2.04
CA ASN A 160 10.12 13.50 0.64
C ASN A 160 9.39 12.54 -0.33
N VAL A 161 8.07 12.43 -0.17
CA VAL A 161 7.21 11.55 -0.97
C VAL A 161 6.45 12.31 -2.08
N GLY A 162 6.95 13.49 -2.43
CA GLY A 162 6.36 14.42 -3.38
C GLY A 162 5.79 15.67 -2.70
N ILE A 163 5.32 16.61 -3.51
CA ILE A 163 4.77 17.89 -3.06
C ILE A 163 3.33 17.99 -3.58
N PRO A 164 2.33 18.18 -2.71
CA PRO A 164 0.95 18.42 -3.14
C PRO A 164 0.85 19.69 -3.98
N ILE A 165 0.08 19.63 -5.05
CA ILE A 165 -0.26 20.77 -5.91
C ILE A 165 -1.71 21.20 -5.79
N VAL A 166 -2.45 20.52 -4.92
CA VAL A 166 -3.82 20.85 -4.52
C VAL A 166 -3.92 20.79 -2.99
N GLY A 167 -4.92 21.46 -2.42
CA GLY A 167 -5.21 21.34 -0.98
C GLY A 167 -5.67 19.93 -0.65
N LEU A 168 -4.94 19.23 0.20
CA LEU A 168 -5.27 17.88 0.66
C LEU A 168 -4.70 17.61 2.07
N HIS A 169 -5.23 16.59 2.69
CA HIS A 169 -4.74 15.99 3.94
C HIS A 169 -4.88 14.47 3.87
N LEU A 170 -4.40 13.77 4.87
CA LEU A 170 -4.57 12.33 5.02
C LEU A 170 -5.81 12.04 5.86
N VAL A 171 -6.57 11.04 5.45
CA VAL A 171 -7.72 10.49 6.17
C VAL A 171 -7.34 9.13 6.72
N GLU A 172 -7.47 8.93 8.03
CA GLU A 172 -7.25 7.62 8.64
C GLU A 172 -8.46 6.72 8.40
N MET A 173 -8.17 5.51 7.90
CA MET A 173 -9.17 4.45 7.77
C MET A 173 -8.73 3.23 8.56
N LYS A 174 -9.65 2.61 9.30
CA LYS A 174 -9.39 1.44 10.15
C LYS A 174 -10.34 0.29 9.84
N LYS A 175 -9.82 -0.92 10.03
CA LYS A 175 -10.59 -2.16 10.02
C LYS A 175 -10.12 -3.05 11.16
N SER A 176 -11.05 -3.63 11.92
CA SER A 176 -10.71 -4.60 12.97
C SER A 176 -10.04 -5.83 12.36
N ILE A 177 -8.96 -6.32 12.98
CA ILE A 177 -8.32 -7.58 12.59
C ILE A 177 -9.25 -8.77 12.84
N ALA A 178 -10.16 -8.66 13.82
CA ALA A 178 -11.14 -9.71 14.13
C ALA A 178 -12.24 -9.83 13.06
N ASP A 179 -12.51 -8.76 12.29
CA ASP A 179 -13.55 -8.79 11.27
C ASP A 179 -13.10 -9.67 10.09
N ARG A 180 -13.83 -10.76 9.89
CA ARG A 180 -13.67 -11.63 8.71
C ARG A 180 -14.66 -11.18 7.63
N ILE A 181 -14.16 -11.05 6.41
CA ILE A 181 -15.00 -10.80 5.23
C ILE A 181 -15.65 -12.11 4.81
#